data_e2f2e1bad4622967f20f2e898ea86aff
#
_entry.id   e2f2e1bad4622967f20f2e898ea86aff
#
_cell.length_a   1.000
_cell.length_b   1.000
_cell.length_c   1.000
_cell.angle_alpha   90.00
_cell.angle_beta   90.00
_cell.angle_gamma   90.00
#
_symmetry.space_group_name_H-M   'P 1'
#
loop_
_entity.id
_entity.type
_entity.pdbx_description
1 polymer ?
#
loop_
_entity_poly.entity_id
_entity_poly.type
_entity_poly.pdbx_seq_one_letter_code
_entity_poly.pdbx_strand_id
1 'polypeptide(L)'
;NLMFEKITIIGCGLIGSSILRNINNNEISKTITVFDKSKDVIETIKKENLCSNVSKDIQSAVKDSDLIILAIPLSSYKEVLLSAKDTFKKGAIITDTGSVKKEINKIFALWSENCCIYWSLIKATHIIGYNTL
;
A
#
# COMPACT_ATOMS: atom_id res chain seq x y z
N ASN A 1 14.74 -3.48 14.21
CA ASN A 1 14.42 -2.05 14.12
C ASN A 1 13.26 -1.80 13.15
N LEU A 2 12.22 -1.18 13.68
CA LEU A 2 11.06 -0.81 12.86
C LEU A 2 11.42 0.36 11.94
N MET A 3 11.08 0.24 10.66
CA MET A 3 11.31 1.31 9.69
C MET A 3 10.11 2.24 9.58
N PHE A 4 8.91 1.71 9.83
CA PHE A 4 7.67 2.47 9.69
C PHE A 4 6.77 2.28 10.90
N GLU A 5 6.02 3.31 11.26
CA GLU A 5 4.96 3.19 12.26
C GLU A 5 3.76 2.45 11.68
N LYS A 6 3.39 2.78 10.45
CA LYS A 6 2.25 2.16 9.78
C LYS A 6 2.51 1.95 8.30
N ILE A 7 2.28 0.71 7.84
CA ILE A 7 2.23 0.36 6.41
C ILE A 7 0.80 -0.02 6.07
N THR A 8 0.33 0.46 4.92
CA THR A 8 -0.97 0.08 4.38
C THR A 8 -0.78 -0.64 3.06
N ILE A 9 -1.49 -1.76 2.88
CA ILE A 9 -1.52 -2.51 1.63
C ILE A 9 -2.92 -2.39 1.05
N ILE A 10 -3.02 -1.85 -0.14
CA ILE A 10 -4.28 -1.77 -0.89
C ILE A 10 -4.29 -2.89 -1.91
N GLY A 11 -5.18 -3.84 -1.72
CA GLY A 11 -5.22 -5.07 -2.50
C GLY A 11 -4.35 -6.15 -1.90
N CYS A 12 -4.93 -7.29 -1.59
CA CYS A 12 -4.20 -8.38 -0.95
C CYS A 12 -4.44 -9.71 -1.65
N GLY A 13 -4.37 -9.69 -2.99
CA GLY A 13 -4.34 -10.89 -3.80
C GLY A 13 -3.01 -11.62 -3.64
N LEU A 14 -2.58 -12.32 -4.67
CA LEU A 14 -1.37 -13.16 -4.59
C LEU A 14 -0.12 -12.34 -4.23
N ILE A 15 0.15 -11.25 -4.95
CA ILE A 15 1.33 -10.42 -4.73
C ILE A 15 1.22 -9.65 -3.41
N GLY A 16 0.07 -9.05 -3.14
CA GLY A 16 -0.16 -8.31 -1.89
C GLY A 16 0.00 -9.19 -0.66
N SER A 17 -0.49 -10.42 -0.70
CA SER A 17 -0.33 -11.38 0.39
C SER A 17 1.13 -11.76 0.61
N SER A 18 1.89 -11.92 -0.47
CA SER A 18 3.32 -12.23 -0.38
C SER A 18 4.08 -11.09 0.31
N ILE A 19 3.78 -9.85 -0.06
CA ILE A 19 4.38 -8.66 0.55
C ILE A 19 4.00 -8.58 2.03
N LEU A 20 2.74 -8.82 2.34
CA LEU A 20 2.24 -8.80 3.72
C LEU A 20 2.98 -9.79 4.60
N ARG A 21 3.17 -11.02 4.14
CA ARG A 21 3.92 -12.03 4.88
C ARG A 21 5.38 -11.63 5.09
N ASN A 22 5.99 -11.01 4.09
CA ASN A 22 7.36 -10.54 4.17
C ASN A 22 7.50 -9.43 5.22
N ILE A 23 6.59 -8.47 5.24
CA ILE A 23 6.59 -7.38 6.21
C ILE A 23 6.44 -7.93 7.63
N ASN A 24 5.52 -8.89 7.84
CA ASN A 24 5.34 -9.53 9.12
C ASN A 24 6.59 -10.26 9.59
N ASN A 25 7.18 -11.06 8.72
CA ASN A 25 8.34 -11.88 9.07
C ASN A 25 9.58 -11.07 9.42
N ASN A 26 9.70 -9.87 8.86
CA ASN A 26 10.88 -9.01 9.05
C ASN A 26 10.63 -7.85 10.02
N GLU A 27 9.45 -7.78 10.60
CA GLU A 27 9.09 -6.75 11.59
C GLU A 27 9.40 -5.32 11.11
N ILE A 28 9.03 -5.03 9.86
CA ILE A 28 9.36 -3.76 9.20
C ILE A 28 8.49 -2.61 9.72
N SER A 29 7.27 -2.90 10.13
CA SER A 29 6.32 -1.89 10.59
C SER A 29 5.70 -2.25 11.92
N LYS A 30 5.41 -1.23 12.72
CA LYS A 30 4.71 -1.39 13.98
C LYS A 30 3.28 -1.86 13.79
N THR A 31 2.58 -1.25 12.82
CA THR A 31 1.22 -1.66 12.46
C THR A 31 1.11 -1.86 10.96
N ILE A 32 0.27 -2.80 10.57
CA ILE A 32 0.00 -3.09 9.16
C ILE A 32 -1.52 -3.06 8.98
N THR A 33 -1.98 -2.28 8.03
CA THR A 33 -3.39 -2.18 7.67
C THR A 33 -3.58 -2.68 6.24
N VAL A 34 -4.64 -3.42 6.02
CA VAL A 34 -4.99 -3.96 4.70
C VAL A 34 -6.37 -3.50 4.30
N PHE A 35 -6.54 -3.16 3.04
CA PHE A 35 -7.84 -2.97 2.42
C PHE A 35 -7.92 -3.81 1.16
N ASP A 36 -9.01 -4.53 0.98
CA ASP A 36 -9.32 -5.26 -0.25
C ASP A 36 -10.82 -5.24 -0.48
N LYS A 37 -11.22 -5.19 -1.74
CA LYS A 37 -12.64 -5.23 -2.13
C LYS A 37 -13.27 -6.59 -1.87
N SER A 38 -12.48 -7.66 -1.90
CA SER A 38 -12.96 -9.03 -1.76
C SER A 38 -13.15 -9.41 -0.30
N LYS A 39 -14.37 -9.77 0.06
CA LYS A 39 -14.68 -10.26 1.40
C LYS A 39 -13.94 -11.55 1.70
N ASP A 40 -13.76 -12.42 0.71
CA ASP A 40 -13.06 -13.69 0.89
C ASP A 40 -11.59 -13.47 1.22
N VAL A 41 -10.95 -12.53 0.54
CA VAL A 41 -9.56 -12.15 0.82
C VAL A 41 -9.44 -11.61 2.25
N ILE A 42 -10.35 -10.74 2.64
CA ILE A 42 -10.38 -10.14 3.98
C ILE A 42 -10.54 -11.21 5.06
N GLU A 43 -11.46 -12.15 4.85
CA GLU A 43 -11.67 -13.24 5.81
C GLU A 43 -10.42 -14.11 5.97
N THR A 44 -9.73 -14.41 4.89
CA THR A 44 -8.49 -15.17 4.91
C THR A 44 -7.42 -14.44 5.71
N ILE A 45 -7.26 -13.15 5.48
CA ILE A 45 -6.27 -12.33 6.20
C ILE A 45 -6.57 -12.29 7.70
N LYS A 46 -7.82 -12.12 8.07
CA LYS A 46 -8.25 -12.13 9.46
C LYS A 46 -8.00 -13.48 10.12
N LYS A 47 -8.37 -14.55 9.42
CA LYS A 47 -8.21 -15.92 9.91
C LYS A 47 -6.74 -16.26 10.17
N GLU A 48 -5.86 -15.84 9.29
CA GLU A 48 -4.42 -16.09 9.41
C GLU A 48 -3.70 -15.06 10.28
N ASN A 49 -4.40 -14.05 10.75
CA ASN A 49 -3.85 -13.00 11.62
C ASN A 49 -2.60 -12.34 11.02
N LEU A 50 -2.68 -11.97 9.76
CA LEU A 50 -1.53 -11.45 9.00
C LEU A 50 -1.30 -9.96 9.14
N CYS A 51 -2.26 -9.21 9.67
CA CYS A 51 -2.13 -7.76 9.82
C CYS A 51 -2.76 -7.26 11.13
N SER A 52 -2.42 -6.04 11.50
CA SER A 52 -2.95 -5.40 12.71
C SER A 52 -4.42 -5.00 12.53
N ASN A 53 -4.76 -4.49 11.36
CA ASN A 53 -6.09 -4.00 11.05
C ASN A 53 -6.49 -4.32 9.63
N VAL A 54 -7.78 -4.60 9.45
CA VAL A 54 -8.41 -4.65 8.13
C VAL A 54 -9.36 -3.47 8.06
N SER A 55 -9.13 -2.58 7.12
CA SER A 55 -9.92 -1.38 7.00
C SER A 55 -11.19 -1.61 6.19
N LYS A 56 -12.24 -0.84 6.50
CA LYS A 56 -13.51 -0.91 5.78
C LYS A 56 -13.50 -0.08 4.49
N ASP A 57 -12.65 0.90 4.42
CA ASP A 57 -12.55 1.79 3.27
C ASP A 57 -11.11 2.25 3.05
N ILE A 58 -10.87 2.81 1.87
CA ILE A 58 -9.54 3.24 1.47
C ILE A 58 -9.04 4.40 2.33
N GLN A 59 -9.90 5.35 2.64
CA GLN A 59 -9.55 6.53 3.41
C GLN A 59 -9.03 6.15 4.80
N SER A 60 -9.76 5.29 5.50
CA SER A 60 -9.34 4.79 6.80
C SER A 60 -8.06 3.99 6.71
N ALA A 61 -7.88 3.24 5.63
CA ALA A 61 -6.69 2.42 5.44
C ALA A 61 -5.43 3.25 5.33
N VAL A 62 -5.46 4.34 4.56
CA VAL A 62 -4.27 5.15 4.27
C VAL A 62 -4.00 6.23 5.30
N LYS A 63 -4.96 6.54 6.16
CA LYS A 63 -4.79 7.57 7.18
C LYS A 63 -3.59 7.25 8.08
N ASP A 64 -2.73 8.24 8.27
CA ASP A 64 -1.52 8.14 9.10
C ASP A 64 -0.51 7.07 8.63
N SER A 65 -0.64 6.60 7.39
CA SER A 65 0.31 5.63 6.83
C SER A 65 1.59 6.29 6.36
N ASP A 66 2.72 5.70 6.72
CA ASP A 66 4.03 6.15 6.25
C ASP A 66 4.36 5.57 4.88
N LEU A 67 3.91 4.35 4.62
CA LEU A 67 4.11 3.66 3.36
C LEU A 67 2.80 3.01 2.92
N ILE A 68 2.40 3.28 1.68
CA ILE A 68 1.20 2.70 1.08
C ILE A 68 1.63 1.91 -0.15
N ILE A 69 1.28 0.63 -0.17
CA ILE A 69 1.63 -0.28 -1.26
C ILE A 69 0.37 -0.60 -2.05
N LEU A 70 0.37 -0.27 -3.33
CA LEU A 70 -0.73 -0.57 -4.24
C LEU A 70 -0.47 -1.91 -4.92
N ALA A 71 -1.20 -2.94 -4.50
CA ALA A 71 -1.12 -4.28 -5.09
C ALA A 71 -2.43 -4.62 -5.82
N ILE A 72 -2.88 -3.69 -6.63
CA ILE A 72 -4.13 -3.74 -7.39
C ILE A 72 -3.83 -3.60 -8.89
N PRO A 73 -4.80 -3.91 -9.77
CA PRO A 73 -4.62 -3.66 -11.20
C PRO A 73 -4.38 -2.18 -11.49
N LEU A 74 -3.54 -1.89 -12.48
CA LEU A 74 -3.21 -0.53 -12.89
C LEU A 74 -4.46 0.30 -13.18
N SER A 75 -5.49 -0.30 -13.78
CA SER A 75 -6.76 0.36 -14.09
C SER A 75 -7.48 0.92 -12.86
N SER A 76 -7.17 0.41 -11.67
CA SER A 76 -7.78 0.84 -10.41
C SER A 76 -6.99 1.93 -9.68
N TYR A 77 -5.80 2.27 -10.12
CA TYR A 77 -4.92 3.22 -9.40
C TYR A 77 -5.54 4.60 -9.29
N LYS A 78 -6.06 5.12 -10.39
CA LYS A 78 -6.65 6.47 -10.41
C LYS A 78 -7.80 6.60 -9.41
N GLU A 79 -8.70 5.62 -9.41
CA GLU A 79 -9.83 5.59 -8.50
C GLU A 79 -9.38 5.60 -7.05
N VAL A 80 -8.43 4.72 -6.71
CA VAL A 80 -7.90 4.61 -5.35
C VAL A 80 -7.21 5.89 -4.91
N LEU A 81 -6.32 6.41 -5.74
CA LEU A 81 -5.57 7.62 -5.41
C LEU A 81 -6.47 8.83 -5.26
N LEU A 82 -7.47 8.98 -6.12
CA LEU A 82 -8.41 10.10 -6.02
C LEU A 82 -9.32 9.98 -4.80
N SER A 83 -9.78 8.77 -4.46
CA SER A 83 -10.65 8.56 -3.30
C SER A 83 -9.94 8.87 -1.98
N ALA A 84 -8.62 8.71 -1.92
CA ALA A 84 -7.83 8.93 -0.71
C ALA A 84 -7.05 10.25 -0.71
N LYS A 85 -7.20 11.05 -1.74
CA LYS A 85 -6.40 12.24 -2.01
C LYS A 85 -6.18 13.15 -0.80
N ASP A 86 -7.23 13.44 -0.05
CA ASP A 86 -7.16 14.38 1.07
C ASP A 86 -6.83 13.70 2.41
N THR A 87 -6.60 12.39 2.37
CA THR A 87 -6.37 11.61 3.59
C THR A 87 -4.91 11.22 3.78
N PHE A 88 -4.11 11.30 2.74
CA PHE A 88 -2.70 10.92 2.83
C PHE A 88 -1.96 11.80 3.82
N LYS A 89 -1.15 11.15 4.66
CA LYS A 89 -0.23 11.85 5.55
C LYS A 89 0.83 12.59 4.75
N LYS A 90 1.17 13.78 5.18
CA LYS A 90 2.26 14.53 4.57
C LYS A 90 3.57 13.73 4.66
N GLY A 91 4.25 13.59 3.54
CA GLY A 91 5.48 12.81 3.49
C GLY A 91 5.30 11.31 3.31
N ALA A 92 4.05 10.84 3.16
CA ALA A 92 3.80 9.43 2.90
C ALA A 92 4.45 8.98 1.60
N ILE A 93 4.94 7.75 1.62
CA ILE A 93 5.51 7.12 0.43
C ILE A 93 4.46 6.21 -0.17
N ILE A 94 4.14 6.41 -1.44
CA ILE A 94 3.24 5.52 -2.18
C ILE A 94 4.06 4.76 -3.21
N THR A 95 3.87 3.46 -3.25
CA THR A 95 4.55 2.59 -4.20
C THR A 95 3.57 1.57 -4.75
N ASP A 96 3.99 0.82 -5.73
CA ASP A 96 3.16 -0.19 -6.38
C ASP A 96 3.96 -1.45 -6.68
N THR A 97 3.25 -2.49 -7.08
CA THR A 97 3.82 -3.76 -7.52
C THR A 97 3.77 -3.92 -9.04
N GLY A 98 3.24 -2.93 -9.73
CA GLY A 98 3.15 -2.93 -11.20
C GLY A 98 4.45 -2.57 -11.89
N SER A 99 4.56 -2.97 -13.15
CA SER A 99 5.73 -2.70 -13.98
C SER A 99 5.59 -1.46 -14.89
N VAL A 100 4.39 -0.88 -14.96
CA VAL A 100 4.10 0.20 -15.92
C VAL A 100 4.11 1.56 -15.23
N LYS A 101 5.29 2.05 -14.90
CA LYS A 101 5.48 3.31 -14.18
C LYS A 101 5.05 4.56 -14.94
N LYS A 102 5.12 4.50 -16.26
CA LYS A 102 4.80 5.66 -17.10
C LYS A 102 3.35 6.14 -16.93
N GLU A 103 2.40 5.20 -16.86
CA GLU A 103 0.99 5.53 -16.66
C GLU A 103 0.75 6.06 -15.25
N ILE A 104 1.42 5.48 -14.26
CA ILE A 104 1.30 5.89 -12.87
C ILE A 104 1.80 7.32 -12.71
N ASN A 105 2.91 7.67 -13.33
CA ASN A 105 3.47 9.02 -13.26
C ASN A 105 2.51 10.07 -13.81
N LYS A 106 1.76 9.74 -14.86
CA LYS A 106 0.74 10.66 -15.39
C LYS A 106 -0.37 10.92 -14.40
N ILE A 107 -0.86 9.87 -13.74
CA ILE A 107 -1.91 9.98 -12.72
C ILE A 107 -1.40 10.81 -11.56
N PHE A 108 -0.19 10.55 -11.15
CA PHE A 108 0.44 11.21 -10.00
C PHE A 108 0.66 12.70 -10.23
N ALA A 109 1.06 13.08 -11.44
CA ALA A 109 1.33 14.48 -11.79
C ALA A 109 0.09 15.36 -11.69
N LEU A 110 -1.12 14.78 -11.81
CA LEU A 110 -2.36 15.54 -11.77
C LEU A 110 -2.66 16.17 -10.41
N TRP A 111 -2.11 15.62 -9.34
CA TRP A 111 -2.43 16.12 -7.99
C TRP A 111 -1.25 16.11 -7.02
N SER A 112 -0.07 15.73 -7.47
CA SER A 112 1.12 15.66 -6.61
C SER A 112 1.53 17.04 -6.03
N GLU A 113 1.14 18.13 -6.68
CA GLU A 113 1.41 19.48 -6.19
C GLU A 113 0.77 19.75 -4.83
N ASN A 114 -0.33 19.07 -4.52
CA ASN A 114 -1.09 19.26 -3.29
C ASN A 114 -0.78 18.21 -2.22
N CYS A 115 0.00 17.20 -2.55
CA CYS A 115 0.28 16.07 -1.66
C CYS A 115 1.78 15.86 -1.55
N CYS A 116 2.32 16.01 -0.35
CA CYS A 116 3.74 15.72 -0.09
C CYS A 116 3.94 14.21 0.04
N ILE A 117 3.80 13.50 -1.06
CA ILE A 117 3.99 12.06 -1.14
C ILE A 117 5.09 11.71 -2.13
N TYR A 118 5.74 10.58 -1.91
CA TYR A 118 6.84 10.11 -2.74
C TYR A 118 6.47 8.81 -3.41
N TRP A 119 6.80 8.69 -4.68
CA TRP A 119 6.55 7.50 -5.47
C TRP A 119 7.86 6.75 -5.73
N SER A 120 7.96 5.53 -5.24
CA SER A 120 9.18 4.75 -5.44
C SER A 120 8.96 3.25 -5.30
N LEU A 121 8.85 2.55 -6.41
CA LEU A 121 8.81 1.09 -6.41
C LEU A 121 10.15 0.50 -5.96
N ILE A 122 11.24 1.00 -6.52
CA ILE A 122 12.58 0.49 -6.21
C ILE A 122 12.87 0.60 -4.71
N LYS A 123 12.56 1.74 -4.14
CA LYS A 123 12.79 1.97 -2.72
C LYS A 123 11.98 1.02 -1.84
N ALA A 124 10.71 0.81 -2.18
CA ALA A 124 9.86 -0.08 -1.41
C ALA A 124 10.31 -1.53 -1.52
N THR A 125 10.62 -2.02 -2.71
CA THR A 125 11.10 -3.39 -2.88
C THR A 125 12.40 -3.63 -2.14
N HIS A 126 13.28 -2.65 -2.10
CA HIS A 126 14.52 -2.73 -1.34
C HIS A 126 14.26 -2.81 0.18
N ILE A 127 13.38 -1.97 0.68
CA ILE A 127 13.06 -1.89 2.12
C ILE A 127 12.42 -3.18 2.63
N ILE A 128 11.44 -3.71 1.90
CA ILE A 128 10.70 -4.89 2.34
C ILE A 128 11.33 -6.20 1.87
N GLY A 129 12.42 -6.15 1.12
CA GLY A 129 13.09 -7.34 0.62
C GLY A 129 12.35 -8.09 -0.47
N TYR A 130 11.39 -7.46 -1.11
CA TYR A 130 10.63 -8.05 -2.22
C TYR A 130 11.29 -7.68 -3.54
N ASN A 131 11.90 -8.65 -4.19
CA ASN A 131 12.74 -8.41 -5.37
C ASN A 131 12.29 -9.13 -6.66
N THR A 132 11.03 -9.48 -6.76
CA THR A 132 10.49 -10.23 -7.90
C THR A 132 9.83 -9.32 -8.94
N LEU A 133 10.10 -8.08 -8.93
CA LEU A 133 9.52 -7.13 -9.90
C LEU A 133 10.56 -6.75 -10.97
#